data_fe5d7c406637a1863a2e900021dc03a5
#
_entry.id   fe5d7c406637a1863a2e900021dc03a5
#
_cell.length_a   1.000
_cell.length_b   1.000
_cell.length_c   1.000
_cell.angle_alpha   90.00
_cell.angle_beta   90.00
_cell.angle_gamma   90.00
#
_symmetry.space_group_name_H-M   'P 1'
#
loop_
_entity.id
_entity.type
_entity.pdbx_description
1 polymer ?
#
loop_
_entity_poly.entity_id
_entity_poly.type
_entity_poly.pdbx_seq_one_letter_code
_entity_poly.pdbx_strand_id
1 'polypeptide(L)'
;DQWMVGHAQRSYYTELLRAGVEIYLYKKPQLVHEKFMAIDEEIGIIGSSNLDIRSFELNLECVVVVYNRTTARTLAKHHYELRENAHKVHLETWRKRSLWQSFLDSIARLTSALQ
;
A
#
# COMPACT_ATOMS: atom_id res chain seq x y z
N ASP A 1 -6.72 -15.87 6.31
CA ASP A 1 -7.04 -14.84 5.30
C ASP A 1 -6.01 -13.71 5.30
N GLN A 2 -5.68 -13.07 6.42
CA GLN A 2 -4.66 -12.00 6.47
C GLN A 2 -3.27 -12.44 5.97
N TRP A 3 -2.92 -13.70 6.12
CA TRP A 3 -1.66 -14.27 5.63
C TRP A 3 -1.59 -14.25 4.10
N MET A 4 -2.64 -14.70 3.41
CA MET A 4 -2.72 -14.73 1.94
C MET A 4 -2.71 -13.32 1.36
N VAL A 5 -3.51 -12.40 1.92
CA VAL A 5 -3.53 -10.99 1.51
C VAL A 5 -2.13 -10.36 1.61
N GLY A 6 -1.42 -10.62 2.70
CA GLY A 6 -0.06 -10.14 2.89
C GLY A 6 0.94 -10.70 1.86
N HIS A 7 0.79 -11.95 1.43
CA HIS A 7 1.63 -12.54 0.37
C HIS A 7 1.28 -11.98 -1.01
N ALA A 8 -0.01 -11.85 -1.34
CA ALA A 8 -0.45 -11.24 -2.59
C ALA A 8 0.08 -9.80 -2.72
N GLN A 9 -0.06 -8.97 -1.69
CA GLN A 9 0.47 -7.62 -1.64
C GLN A 9 1.99 -7.58 -1.89
N ARG A 10 2.75 -8.46 -1.24
CA ARG A 10 4.22 -8.52 -1.37
C ARG A 10 4.67 -8.92 -2.77
N SER A 11 3.87 -9.65 -3.52
CA SER A 11 4.21 -10.06 -4.89
C SER A 11 4.39 -8.86 -5.83
N TYR A 12 3.71 -7.74 -5.58
CA TYR A 12 3.81 -6.52 -6.37
C TYR A 12 5.00 -5.62 -5.99
N TYR A 13 5.63 -5.81 -4.83
CA TYR A 13 6.66 -4.88 -4.34
C TYR A 13 7.87 -4.77 -5.27
N THR A 14 8.32 -5.87 -5.86
CA THR A 14 9.46 -5.82 -6.80
C THR A 14 9.17 -4.95 -8.02
N GLU A 15 7.98 -5.04 -8.55
CA GLU A 15 7.51 -4.28 -9.70
C GLU A 15 7.38 -2.80 -9.36
N LEU A 16 6.71 -2.50 -8.26
CA LEU A 16 6.53 -1.13 -7.76
C LEU A 16 7.87 -0.45 -7.43
N LEU A 17 8.77 -1.13 -6.74
CA LEU A 17 10.10 -0.60 -6.41
C LEU A 17 10.93 -0.31 -7.67
N ARG A 18 10.82 -1.16 -8.70
CA ARG A 18 11.48 -0.91 -10.00
C ARG A 18 10.89 0.29 -10.74
N ALA A 19 9.60 0.52 -10.58
CA ALA A 19 8.91 1.69 -11.13
C ALA A 19 9.21 2.99 -10.36
N GLY A 20 10.03 2.93 -9.30
CA GLY A 20 10.39 4.09 -8.50
C GLY A 20 9.45 4.40 -7.33
N VAL A 21 8.49 3.53 -7.05
CA VAL A 21 7.59 3.67 -5.89
C VAL A 21 8.36 3.41 -4.60
N GLU A 22 8.26 4.30 -3.63
CA GLU A 22 8.78 4.09 -2.30
C GLU A 22 7.77 3.33 -1.43
N ILE A 23 8.18 2.21 -0.88
CA ILE A 23 7.35 1.36 -0.02
C ILE A 23 7.87 1.43 1.40
N TYR A 24 6.96 1.67 2.35
CA TYR A 24 7.24 1.71 3.77
C TYR A 24 6.36 0.72 4.51
N LEU A 25 6.95 -0.12 5.34
CA LEU A 25 6.26 -1.09 6.18
C LEU A 25 6.20 -0.60 7.61
N TYR A 26 4.99 -0.39 8.09
CA TYR A 26 4.77 0.04 9.46
C TYR A 26 5.22 -1.00 10.48
N LYS A 27 5.68 -0.57 11.65
CA LYS A 27 6.22 -1.47 12.69
C LYS A 27 5.10 -2.28 13.34
N LYS A 28 5.29 -3.60 13.38
CA LYS A 28 4.40 -4.51 14.13
C LYS A 28 4.45 -4.20 15.63
N PRO A 29 3.37 -4.45 16.39
CA PRO A 29 2.12 -5.12 16.00
C PRO A 29 1.05 -4.18 15.43
N GLN A 30 1.33 -2.92 15.27
CA GLN A 30 0.37 -1.91 14.82
C GLN A 30 0.04 -2.10 13.34
N LEU A 31 -1.23 -1.88 12.99
CA LEU A 31 -1.75 -1.93 11.63
C LEU A 31 -2.26 -0.53 11.23
N VAL A 32 -1.74 -0.01 10.13
CA VAL A 32 -2.31 1.18 9.49
C VAL A 32 -3.43 0.71 8.56
N HIS A 33 -4.66 1.10 8.86
CA HIS A 33 -5.83 0.75 8.06
C HIS A 33 -6.47 1.96 7.37
N GLU A 34 -5.80 3.08 7.40
CA GLU A 34 -6.23 4.32 6.77
C GLU A 34 -6.06 4.24 5.25
N LYS A 35 -7.04 4.77 4.51
CA LYS A 35 -7.01 4.89 3.06
C LYS A 35 -7.12 6.35 2.70
N PHE A 36 -5.99 6.97 2.46
CA PHE A 36 -5.91 8.34 2.00
C PHE A 36 -4.76 8.53 1.01
N MET A 37 -4.86 9.58 0.23
CA MET A 37 -3.84 9.99 -0.72
C MET A 37 -3.73 11.51 -0.71
N ALA A 38 -2.51 12.02 -0.83
CA ALA A 38 -2.24 13.44 -1.07
C ALA A 38 -1.49 13.54 -2.40
N ILE A 39 -2.02 14.33 -3.33
CA ILE A 39 -1.45 14.52 -4.66
C ILE A 39 -0.97 15.97 -4.75
N ASP A 40 0.33 16.16 -4.97
CA ASP A 40 1.01 17.45 -5.20
C ASP A 40 0.68 18.53 -4.15
N GLU A 41 0.32 18.11 -2.93
CA GLU A 41 -0.17 19.01 -1.88
C GLU A 41 -1.37 19.90 -2.29
N GLU A 42 -2.11 19.50 -3.31
CA GLU A 42 -3.27 20.23 -3.85
C GLU A 42 -4.58 19.45 -3.70
N ILE A 43 -4.52 18.12 -3.85
CA ILE A 43 -5.69 17.25 -3.82
C ILE A 43 -5.54 16.24 -2.69
N GLY A 44 -6.55 16.14 -1.85
CA GLY A 44 -6.69 15.10 -0.84
C GLY A 44 -7.75 14.09 -1.25
N ILE A 45 -7.47 12.79 -1.06
CA ILE A 45 -8.44 11.71 -1.28
C ILE A 45 -8.51 10.91 0.01
N ILE A 46 -9.71 10.66 0.51
CA ILE A 46 -9.96 9.88 1.73
C ILE A 46 -11.13 8.95 1.44
N GLY A 47 -11.03 7.69 1.84
CA GLY A 47 -12.13 6.77 1.60
C GLY A 47 -11.96 5.38 2.17
N SER A 48 -12.80 4.48 1.70
CA SER A 48 -12.79 3.07 2.08
C SER A 48 -11.96 2.19 1.15
N SER A 49 -11.68 2.65 -0.08
CA SER A 49 -11.00 1.88 -1.12
C SER A 49 -9.55 1.59 -0.76
N ASN A 50 -9.18 0.32 -0.78
CA ASN A 50 -7.79 -0.10 -0.73
C ASN A 50 -7.14 0.00 -2.12
N LEU A 51 -5.82 -0.06 -2.17
CA LEU A 51 -5.07 -0.14 -3.43
C LEU A 51 -4.95 -1.61 -3.87
N ASP A 52 -6.09 -2.24 -4.17
CA ASP A 52 -6.18 -3.63 -4.61
C ASP A 52 -7.26 -3.82 -5.68
N ILE A 53 -7.17 -4.95 -6.40
CA ILE A 53 -8.09 -5.27 -7.51
C ILE A 53 -9.53 -5.37 -7.03
N ARG A 54 -9.76 -5.90 -5.85
CA ARG A 54 -11.10 -6.09 -5.33
C ARG A 54 -11.79 -4.77 -5.02
N SER A 55 -11.07 -3.83 -4.43
CA SER A 55 -11.59 -2.48 -4.19
C SER A 55 -11.83 -1.70 -5.49
N PHE A 56 -11.05 -1.96 -6.55
CA PHE A 56 -11.21 -1.26 -7.83
C PHE A 56 -12.30 -1.84 -8.74
N GLU A 57 -12.56 -3.14 -8.67
CA GLU A 57 -13.41 -3.81 -9.65
C GLU A 57 -14.67 -4.47 -9.04
N LEU A 58 -14.64 -4.87 -7.78
CA LEU A 58 -15.67 -5.73 -7.20
C LEU A 58 -16.43 -5.12 -6.04
N ASN A 59 -15.77 -4.33 -5.20
CA ASN A 59 -16.38 -3.77 -4.00
C ASN A 59 -17.12 -2.46 -4.31
N LEU A 60 -18.19 -2.20 -3.56
CA LEU A 60 -18.75 -0.87 -3.48
C LEU A 60 -17.92 -0.03 -2.51
N GLU A 61 -17.20 0.93 -3.04
CA GLU A 61 -16.31 1.80 -2.28
C GLU A 61 -16.78 3.26 -2.34
N CYS A 62 -16.49 4.00 -1.29
CA CYS A 62 -16.78 5.42 -1.22
C CYS A 62 -15.48 6.19 -0.99
N VAL A 63 -15.21 7.16 -1.83
CA VAL A 63 -14.07 8.06 -1.69
C VAL A 63 -14.52 9.52 -1.80
N VAL A 64 -13.92 10.38 -0.99
CA VAL A 64 -14.10 11.82 -1.05
C VAL A 64 -12.84 12.44 -1.61
N VAL A 65 -12.99 13.19 -2.69
CA VAL A 65 -11.90 13.97 -3.31
C VAL A 65 -12.05 15.42 -2.91
N VAL A 66 -11.03 15.99 -2.31
CA VAL A 66 -11.01 17.36 -1.79
C VAL A 66 -9.96 18.17 -2.53
N TYR A 67 -10.39 19.15 -3.29
CA TYR A 67 -9.53 20.10 -4.00
C TYR A 67 -9.20 21.28 -3.09
N ASN A 68 -8.37 21.05 -2.10
CA ASN A 68 -7.98 22.05 -1.11
C ASN A 68 -6.56 21.82 -0.61
N ARG A 69 -5.69 22.82 -0.79
CA ARG A 69 -4.27 22.74 -0.39
C ARG A 69 -4.07 22.52 1.09
N THR A 70 -4.88 23.11 1.94
CA THR A 70 -4.76 22.94 3.40
C THR A 70 -5.02 21.49 3.79
N THR A 71 -6.09 20.90 3.27
CA THR A 71 -6.43 19.49 3.51
C THR A 71 -5.35 18.56 2.94
N ALA A 72 -4.92 18.79 1.69
CA ALA A 72 -3.89 17.97 1.04
C ALA A 72 -2.56 18.00 1.82
N ARG A 73 -2.12 19.18 2.30
CA ARG A 73 -0.93 19.33 3.13
C ARG A 73 -1.07 18.65 4.49
N THR A 74 -2.24 18.70 5.10
CA THR A 74 -2.50 17.97 6.35
C THR A 74 -2.35 16.46 6.16
N LEU A 75 -2.89 15.91 5.07
CA LEU A 75 -2.73 14.50 4.72
C LEU A 75 -1.27 14.14 4.41
N ALA A 76 -0.58 15.00 3.64
CA ALA A 76 0.84 14.80 3.35
C ALA A 76 1.68 14.78 4.64
N LYS A 77 1.43 15.71 5.57
CA LYS A 77 2.09 15.74 6.87
C LYS A 77 1.84 14.45 7.65
N HIS A 78 0.59 14.01 7.73
CA HIS A 78 0.24 12.75 8.38
C HIS A 78 0.95 11.55 7.75
N HIS A 79 1.07 11.52 6.42
CA HIS A 79 1.85 10.50 5.71
C HIS A 79 3.33 10.50 6.16
N TYR A 80 3.96 11.67 6.31
CA TYR A 80 5.34 11.75 6.82
C TYR A 80 5.46 11.24 8.25
N GLU A 81 4.52 11.56 9.14
CA GLU A 81 4.48 11.07 10.52
C GLU A 81 4.37 9.53 10.57
N LEU A 82 3.56 8.93 9.69
CA LEU A 82 3.48 7.47 9.55
C LEU A 82 4.82 6.88 9.10
N ARG A 83 5.53 7.53 8.16
CA ARG A 83 6.84 7.06 7.66
C ARG A 83 7.91 7.04 8.74
N GLU A 84 7.90 7.95 9.70
CA GLU A 84 8.86 7.97 10.82
C GLU A 84 8.78 6.70 11.66
N ASN A 85 7.61 6.06 11.72
CA ASN A 85 7.36 4.81 12.43
C ASN A 85 7.40 3.56 11.54
N ALA A 86 7.91 3.70 10.33
CA ALA A 86 7.94 2.65 9.32
C ALA A 86 9.37 2.33 8.85
N HIS A 87 9.56 1.18 8.24
CA HIS A 87 10.81 0.78 7.60
C HIS A 87 10.69 0.91 6.09
N LYS A 88 11.62 1.63 5.46
CA LYS A 88 11.71 1.71 4.01
C LYS A 88 12.16 0.36 3.44
N VAL A 89 11.44 -0.11 2.43
CA VAL A 89 11.80 -1.33 1.69
C VAL A 89 12.78 -0.96 0.59
N HIS A 90 13.92 -1.63 0.55
CA HIS A 90 14.93 -1.45 -0.49
C HIS A 90 14.90 -2.63 -1.47
N LEU A 91 14.95 -2.35 -2.78
CA LEU A 91 14.89 -3.36 -3.83
C LEU A 91 15.96 -4.44 -3.67
N GLU A 92 17.19 -4.05 -3.32
CA GLU A 92 18.31 -4.98 -3.18
C GLU A 92 18.09 -6.01 -2.06
N THR A 93 17.67 -5.53 -0.88
CA THR A 93 17.37 -6.40 0.26
C THR A 93 16.11 -7.22 0.01
N TRP A 94 15.13 -6.61 -0.66
CA TRP A 94 13.88 -7.29 -1.03
C TRP A 94 14.10 -8.46 -1.98
N ARG A 95 15.00 -8.34 -2.95
CA ARG A 95 15.38 -9.43 -3.90
C ARG A 95 16.16 -10.58 -3.25
N LYS A 96 16.86 -10.33 -2.13
CA LYS A 96 17.61 -11.35 -1.40
C LYS A 96 16.74 -12.27 -0.54
N ARG A 97 15.41 -12.06 -0.51
CA ARG A 97 14.48 -12.95 0.20
C ARG A 97 14.54 -14.37 -0.36
N SER A 98 14.17 -15.35 0.49
CA SER A 98 14.11 -16.74 0.10
C SER A 98 13.24 -16.95 -1.15
N LEU A 99 13.71 -17.77 -2.09
CA LEU A 99 12.96 -18.17 -3.29
C LEU A 99 11.60 -18.79 -2.91
N TRP A 100 11.54 -19.48 -1.78
CA TRP A 100 10.32 -20.07 -1.24
C TRP A 100 9.27 -19.01 -0.87
N GLN A 101 9.70 -17.91 -0.25
CA GLN A 101 8.80 -16.79 0.05
C GLN A 101 8.27 -16.13 -1.23
N SER A 102 9.14 -15.94 -2.21
CA SER A 102 8.75 -15.39 -3.52
C SER A 102 7.77 -16.30 -4.28
N PHE A 103 7.92 -17.60 -4.14
CA PHE A 103 7.01 -18.58 -4.70
C PHE A 103 5.62 -18.52 -4.05
N LEU A 104 5.56 -18.44 -2.72
CA LEU A 104 4.31 -18.28 -1.97
C LEU A 104 3.61 -16.96 -2.31
N ASP A 105 4.36 -15.86 -2.43
CA ASP A 105 3.83 -14.56 -2.86
C ASP A 105 3.21 -14.66 -4.27
N SER A 106 3.83 -15.41 -5.18
CA SER A 106 3.34 -15.60 -6.56
C SER A 106 2.06 -16.46 -6.62
N ILE A 107 1.96 -17.51 -5.81
CA ILE A 107 0.72 -18.32 -5.69
C ILE A 107 -0.41 -17.45 -5.12
N ALA A 108 -0.15 -16.70 -4.05
CA ALA A 108 -1.14 -15.82 -3.45
C ALA A 108 -1.64 -14.74 -4.43
N ARG A 109 -0.78 -14.28 -5.36
CA ARG A 109 -1.18 -13.34 -6.41
C ARG A 109 -2.25 -13.90 -7.34
N LEU A 110 -2.23 -15.20 -7.65
CA LEU A 110 -3.24 -15.84 -8.52
C LEU A 110 -4.64 -15.83 -7.89
N THR A 111 -4.72 -15.76 -6.57
CA THR A 111 -5.99 -15.72 -5.83
C THR A 111 -6.38 -14.31 -5.39
N SER A 112 -5.63 -13.26 -5.78
CA SER A 112 -5.83 -11.89 -5.29
C SER A 112 -7.20 -11.30 -5.64
N ALA A 113 -7.83 -11.73 -6.72
CA ALA A 113 -9.19 -11.32 -7.07
C ALA A 113 -10.29 -11.97 -6.19
N LEU A 114 -9.95 -13.00 -5.41
CA LEU A 114 -10.86 -13.75 -4.52
C LEU A 114 -10.70 -13.36 -3.05
N GLN A 115 -9.77 -12.46 -2.73
CA GLN A 115 -9.40 -12.05 -1.35
C GLN A 115 -10.05 -10.72 -0.92
#